data_297660cb5cb750510d8c29f59e035f2d
#
_entry.id   297660cb5cb750510d8c29f59e035f2d
#
_cell.length_a   1.000
_cell.length_b   1.000
_cell.length_c   1.000
_cell.angle_alpha   90.00
_cell.angle_beta   90.00
_cell.angle_gamma   90.00
#
_symmetry.space_group_name_H-M   'P 1'
#
loop_
_entity.id
_entity.type
_entity.pdbx_description
1 polymer ?
#
loop_
_entity_poly.entity_id
_entity_poly.type
_entity_poly.pdbx_seq_one_letter_code
_entity_poly.pdbx_strand_id
1 'polypeptide(L)'
;NFYLLEILDAIKDFKKIPDLDRNSAIKIISNRLKELNTNEIKQLIKCVLSYPPRVRGFLGALLEKIDSSIELALLKKSLNPLSEYNYGINKSLLSTAPNWKIK
;
A
#
# COMPACT_ATOMS: atom_id res chain seq x y z
N ASN A 1 -1.76 -10.62 14.09
CA ASN A 1 -2.88 -9.69 14.27
C ASN A 1 -3.78 -9.69 13.04
N PHE A 2 -5.00 -10.20 13.20
CA PHE A 2 -5.95 -10.33 12.09
C PHE A 2 -6.29 -8.99 11.44
N TYR A 3 -6.34 -7.92 12.22
CA TYR A 3 -6.68 -6.61 11.72
C TYR A 3 -5.67 -6.13 10.66
N LEU A 4 -4.40 -6.36 10.90
CA LEU A 4 -3.35 -5.99 9.95
C LEU A 4 -3.41 -6.84 8.68
N LEU A 5 -3.68 -8.15 8.84
CA LEU A 5 -3.82 -9.05 7.69
C LEU A 5 -5.02 -8.70 6.83
N GLU A 6 -6.12 -8.22 7.42
CA GLU A 6 -7.28 -7.76 6.67
C GLU A 6 -6.93 -6.59 5.76
N ILE A 7 -6.11 -5.64 6.26
CA ILE A 7 -5.67 -4.51 5.46
C ILE A 7 -4.83 -5.00 4.27
N LEU A 8 -3.90 -5.92 4.51
CA LEU A 8 -3.03 -6.45 3.46
C LEU A 8 -3.81 -7.26 2.43
N ASP A 9 -4.79 -8.02 2.87
CA ASP A 9 -5.64 -8.79 1.95
C ASP A 9 -6.50 -7.87 1.08
N ALA A 10 -6.99 -6.77 1.64
CA ALA A 10 -7.73 -5.78 0.87
C ALA A 10 -6.86 -5.16 -0.23
N ILE A 11 -5.60 -4.88 0.08
CA ILE A 11 -4.64 -4.37 -0.91
C ILE A 11 -4.35 -5.44 -1.97
N LYS A 12 -4.16 -6.67 -1.56
CA LYS A 12 -3.90 -7.79 -2.47
C LYS A 12 -5.03 -7.97 -3.47
N ASP A 13 -6.27 -7.84 -3.02
CA ASP A 13 -7.46 -8.05 -3.84
C ASP A 13 -7.97 -6.76 -4.51
N PHE A 14 -7.22 -5.68 -4.41
CA PHE A 14 -7.65 -4.36 -4.91
C PHE A 14 -8.04 -4.40 -6.39
N LYS A 15 -7.36 -5.18 -7.21
CA LYS A 15 -7.64 -5.30 -8.64
C LYS A 15 -9.04 -5.84 -8.94
N LYS A 16 -9.63 -6.57 -8.00
CA LYS A 16 -10.98 -7.13 -8.14
C LYS A 16 -12.06 -6.08 -7.95
N ILE A 17 -11.69 -4.91 -7.43
CA ILE A 17 -12.64 -3.81 -7.20
C ILE A 17 -12.93 -3.13 -8.54
N PRO A 18 -14.23 -2.88 -8.88
CA PRO A 18 -14.57 -2.13 -10.07
C PRO A 18 -13.94 -0.75 -10.10
N ASP A 19 -13.57 -0.25 -11.28
CA ASP A 19 -12.89 1.03 -11.44
C ASP A 19 -13.61 2.19 -10.74
N LEU A 20 -14.95 2.18 -10.77
CA LEU A 20 -15.76 3.23 -10.17
C LEU A 20 -15.63 3.28 -8.64
N ASP A 21 -15.26 2.16 -8.02
CA ASP A 21 -15.17 2.04 -6.57
C ASP A 21 -13.75 2.15 -6.02
N ARG A 22 -12.75 2.23 -6.90
CA ARG A 22 -11.35 2.23 -6.47
C ARG A 22 -10.96 3.45 -5.66
N ASN A 23 -11.48 4.62 -6.00
CA ASN A 23 -11.21 5.82 -5.22
C ASN A 23 -11.74 5.70 -3.79
N SER A 24 -12.96 5.18 -3.64
CA SER A 24 -13.56 4.94 -2.33
C SER A 24 -12.77 3.89 -1.54
N ALA A 25 -12.32 2.83 -2.21
CA ALA A 25 -11.52 1.78 -1.57
C ALA A 25 -10.20 2.34 -1.04
N ILE A 26 -9.52 3.20 -1.81
CA ILE A 26 -8.29 3.85 -1.35
C ILE A 26 -8.54 4.68 -0.09
N LYS A 27 -9.65 5.42 -0.06
CA LYS A 27 -10.01 6.22 1.12
C LYS A 27 -10.26 5.35 2.34
N ILE A 28 -10.97 4.25 2.18
CA ILE A 28 -11.26 3.33 3.28
C ILE A 28 -9.97 2.72 3.83
N ILE A 29 -9.11 2.21 2.95
CA ILE A 29 -7.84 1.61 3.35
C ILE A 29 -6.95 2.66 4.03
N SER A 30 -6.87 3.86 3.46
CA SER A 30 -6.08 4.95 4.03
C SER A 30 -6.55 5.33 5.42
N ASN A 31 -7.87 5.40 5.63
CA ASN A 31 -8.42 5.72 6.94
C ASN A 31 -8.07 4.65 7.98
N ARG A 32 -8.12 3.38 7.59
CA ARG A 32 -7.70 2.30 8.49
C ARG A 32 -6.23 2.40 8.85
N LEU A 33 -5.38 2.73 7.88
CA LEU A 33 -3.95 2.91 8.14
C LEU A 33 -3.68 4.08 9.08
N LYS A 34 -4.45 5.16 8.95
CA LYS A 34 -4.30 6.32 9.84
C LYS A 34 -4.65 6.03 11.30
N GLU A 35 -5.46 5.02 11.54
CA GLU A 35 -5.84 4.62 12.89
C GLU A 35 -4.77 3.80 13.59
N LEU A 36 -3.75 3.32 12.86
CA LEU A 36 -2.69 2.49 13.43
C LEU A 36 -1.67 3.35 14.17
N ASN A 37 -1.19 2.82 15.30
CA ASN A 37 -0.07 3.46 16.00
C ASN A 37 1.27 3.04 15.39
N THR A 38 2.36 3.64 15.87
CA THR A 38 3.70 3.39 15.33
C THR A 38 4.09 1.91 15.38
N ASN A 39 3.78 1.21 16.47
CA ASN A 39 4.10 -0.21 16.60
C ASN A 39 3.31 -1.06 15.62
N GLU A 40 2.04 -0.74 15.42
CA GLU A 40 1.19 -1.45 14.48
C GLU A 40 1.67 -1.26 13.04
N ILE A 41 2.11 -0.06 12.69
CA ILE A 41 2.68 0.21 11.36
C ILE A 41 3.96 -0.60 11.15
N LYS A 42 4.83 -0.68 12.16
CA LYS A 42 6.03 -1.50 12.08
C LYS A 42 5.70 -2.98 11.87
N GLN A 43 4.71 -3.49 12.59
CA GLN A 43 4.25 -4.86 12.43
C GLN A 43 3.67 -5.08 11.01
N LEU A 44 2.90 -4.12 10.52
CA LEU A 44 2.32 -4.19 9.18
C LEU A 44 3.40 -4.29 8.11
N ILE A 45 4.45 -3.47 8.22
CA ILE A 45 5.57 -3.51 7.29
C ILE A 45 6.27 -4.87 7.34
N LYS A 46 6.46 -5.43 8.53
CA LYS A 46 7.04 -6.77 8.65
C LYS A 46 6.16 -7.85 8.01
N CYS A 47 4.87 -7.77 8.22
CA CYS A 47 3.93 -8.74 7.67
C CYS A 47 3.89 -8.68 6.14
N VAL A 48 3.93 -7.48 5.56
CA VAL A 48 3.82 -7.31 4.12
C VAL A 48 5.05 -7.82 3.37
N LEU A 49 6.18 -7.97 4.05
CA LEU A 49 7.38 -8.53 3.42
C LEU A 49 7.18 -9.96 2.92
N SER A 50 6.20 -10.69 3.46
CA SER A 50 5.85 -12.02 2.99
C SER A 50 4.80 -12.01 1.87
N TYR A 51 4.28 -10.85 1.52
CA TYR A 51 3.30 -10.70 0.43
C TYR A 51 4.01 -10.44 -0.91
N PRO A 52 3.30 -10.60 -2.03
CA PRO A 52 3.88 -10.32 -3.36
C PRO A 52 4.40 -8.88 -3.47
N PRO A 53 5.39 -8.63 -4.34
CA PRO A 53 5.97 -7.28 -4.50
C PRO A 53 4.95 -6.19 -4.82
N ARG A 54 3.91 -6.50 -5.60
CA ARG A 54 2.87 -5.51 -5.93
C ARG A 54 2.14 -5.02 -4.69
N VAL A 55 1.93 -5.91 -3.70
CA VAL A 55 1.27 -5.53 -2.44
C VAL A 55 2.21 -4.66 -1.61
N ARG A 56 3.49 -5.02 -1.55
CA ARG A 56 4.49 -4.24 -0.83
C ARG A 56 4.60 -2.82 -1.39
N GLY A 57 4.66 -2.70 -2.71
CA GLY A 57 4.74 -1.39 -3.36
C GLY A 57 3.49 -0.54 -3.12
N PHE A 58 2.32 -1.14 -3.23
CA PHE A 58 1.06 -0.43 -3.00
C PHE A 58 0.97 0.06 -1.56
N LEU A 59 1.29 -0.80 -0.59
CA LEU A 59 1.29 -0.39 0.82
C LEU A 59 2.27 0.76 1.04
N GLY A 60 3.48 0.68 0.45
CA GLY A 60 4.46 1.74 0.56
C GLY A 60 3.94 3.08 0.05
N ALA A 61 3.28 3.06 -1.11
CA ALA A 61 2.68 4.26 -1.69
C ALA A 61 1.60 4.86 -0.79
N LEU A 62 0.76 4.01 -0.20
CA LEU A 62 -0.29 4.46 0.72
C LEU A 62 0.29 5.08 1.98
N LEU A 63 1.28 4.42 2.59
CA LEU A 63 1.92 4.94 3.81
C LEU A 63 2.64 6.25 3.56
N GLU A 64 3.35 6.37 2.43
CA GLU A 64 4.04 7.62 2.08
C GLU A 64 3.05 8.77 1.89
N LYS A 65 1.89 8.48 1.30
CA LYS A 65 0.84 9.48 1.11
C LYS A 65 0.26 9.97 2.42
N ILE A 66 0.10 9.05 3.39
CA ILE A 66 -0.49 9.37 4.69
C ILE A 66 0.49 10.17 5.54
N ASP A 67 1.75 9.74 5.60
CA ASP A 67 2.77 10.36 6.43
C ASP A 67 4.16 10.09 5.83
N SER A 68 4.74 11.11 5.20
CA SER A 68 6.04 10.99 4.55
C SER A 68 7.18 10.77 5.53
N SER A 69 6.95 10.94 6.84
CA SER A 69 7.97 10.71 7.87
C SER A 69 8.12 9.23 8.24
N ILE A 70 7.21 8.36 7.81
CA ILE A 70 7.32 6.93 8.08
C ILE A 70 8.55 6.35 7.40
N GLU A 71 9.32 5.54 8.14
CA GLU A 71 10.52 4.90 7.58
C GLU A 71 10.13 3.74 6.67
N LEU A 72 10.35 3.92 5.37
CA LEU A 72 9.95 2.96 4.34
C LEU A 72 11.13 2.40 3.55
N ALA A 73 12.36 2.72 3.95
CA ALA A 73 13.56 2.31 3.20
C ALA A 73 13.67 0.78 3.07
N LEU A 74 13.39 0.04 4.15
CA LEU A 74 13.43 -1.41 4.13
C LEU A 74 12.42 -1.99 3.14
N LEU A 75 11.21 -1.44 3.14
CA LEU A 75 10.17 -1.89 2.24
C LEU A 75 10.55 -1.60 0.79
N LYS A 76 11.07 -0.41 0.52
CA LYS A 76 11.48 -0.01 -0.82
C LYS A 76 12.63 -0.88 -1.34
N LYS A 77 13.60 -1.20 -0.48
CA LYS A 77 14.72 -2.08 -0.84
C LYS A 77 14.28 -3.50 -1.19
N SER A 78 13.15 -3.95 -0.68
CA SER A 78 12.61 -5.28 -0.95
C SER A 78 12.03 -5.40 -2.36
N LEU A 79 11.91 -4.29 -3.10
CA LEU A 79 11.31 -4.26 -4.42
C LEU A 79 12.37 -4.22 -5.52
N ASN A 80 12.07 -4.84 -6.66
CA ASN A 80 12.89 -4.73 -7.85
C ASN A 80 12.66 -3.36 -8.50
N PRO A 81 13.71 -2.51 -8.63
CA PRO A 81 13.55 -1.17 -9.20
C PRO A 81 13.13 -1.16 -10.67
N LEU A 82 13.30 -2.28 -11.38
CA LEU A 82 12.94 -2.39 -12.79
C LEU A 82 11.52 -2.87 -13.01
N SER A 83 10.83 -3.31 -11.97
CA SER A 83 9.46 -3.83 -12.08
C SER A 83 8.43 -2.75 -11.89
N GLU A 84 7.33 -2.85 -12.64
CA GLU A 84 6.16 -1.99 -12.49
C GLU A 84 4.94 -2.86 -12.22
N TYR A 85 3.98 -2.34 -11.45
CA TYR A 85 2.82 -3.10 -11.01
C TYR A 85 1.55 -2.36 -11.38
N ASN A 86 0.67 -3.02 -12.13
CA ASN A 86 -0.55 -2.41 -12.65
C ASN A 86 -1.76 -2.73 -11.76
N TYR A 87 -2.27 -1.70 -11.09
CA TYR A 87 -3.51 -1.77 -10.30
C TYR A 87 -4.63 -0.93 -10.93
N GLY A 88 -4.42 -0.36 -12.12
CA GLY A 88 -5.39 0.56 -12.70
C GLY A 88 -5.46 1.88 -11.92
N ILE A 89 -4.34 2.30 -11.35
CA ILE A 89 -4.26 3.52 -10.54
C ILE A 89 -3.39 4.53 -11.28
N ASN A 90 -3.82 5.79 -11.26
CA ASN A 90 -3.03 6.88 -11.82
C ASN A 90 -2.74 7.92 -10.73
N LYS A 91 -2.00 8.95 -11.11
CA LYS A 91 -1.60 10.01 -10.21
C LYS A 91 -2.77 10.73 -9.54
N SER A 92 -3.94 10.78 -10.18
CA SER A 92 -5.10 11.46 -9.61
C SER A 92 -5.71 10.68 -8.45
N LEU A 93 -5.55 9.35 -8.45
CA LEU A 93 -6.04 8.49 -7.37
C LEU A 93 -5.05 8.39 -6.22
N LEU A 94 -3.76 8.28 -6.53
CA LEU A 94 -2.72 8.12 -5.52
C LEU A 94 -1.44 8.80 -6.02
N SER A 95 -1.17 10.00 -5.50
CA SER A 95 -0.07 10.84 -5.98
C SER A 95 1.32 10.22 -5.76
N THR A 96 1.46 9.33 -4.79
CA THR A 96 2.72 8.66 -4.50
C THR A 96 2.92 7.37 -5.29
N ALA A 97 1.92 6.94 -6.04
CA ALA A 97 1.99 5.69 -6.80
C ALA A 97 3.22 5.58 -7.71
N PRO A 98 3.59 6.63 -8.49
CA PRO A 98 4.77 6.55 -9.36
C PRO A 98 6.07 6.28 -8.61
N ASN A 99 6.19 6.75 -7.37
CA ASN A 99 7.39 6.55 -6.55
C ASN A 99 7.63 5.08 -6.23
N TRP A 100 6.58 4.26 -6.31
CA TRP A 100 6.60 2.84 -6.00
C TRP A 100 6.33 1.98 -7.22
N LYS A 101 6.38 2.57 -8.43
CA LYS A 101 6.14 1.87 -9.70
C LYS A 101 4.75 1.23 -9.77
N ILE A 102 3.76 1.86 -9.17
CA ILE A 102 2.36 1.44 -9.22
C ILE A 102 1.64 2.24 -10.30
N LYS A 103 0.89 1.52 -11.14
CA LYS A 103 0.10 2.14 -12.21
C LYS A 103 -1.37 1.89 -12.03
#